data_d2d9535809171ed17fa9a38b905f9f2c
#
_entry.id   d2d9535809171ed17fa9a38b905f9f2c
#
_cell.length_a   1.000
_cell.length_b   1.000
_cell.length_c   1.000
_cell.angle_alpha   90.00
_cell.angle_beta   90.00
_cell.angle_gamma   90.00
#
_symmetry.space_group_name_H-M   'P 1'
#
loop_
_entity.id
_entity.type
_entity.pdbx_description
1 polymer ?
#
loop_
_entity_poly.entity_id
_entity_poly.type
_entity_poly.pdbx_seq_one_letter_code
_entity_poly.pdbx_strand_id
1 'polypeptide(L)'
;MEIETLSLIEIITQSIVRFWPVWLAMALTLGLCYPIRRRLGTFGRLYGSRIGLAGAMLVLFWVFTALLADFIAVLEAREVAFLMKKAPPGGIDPQSGIAFLWGGDNLGRDVFSRVVYGSRVVLIIAPAATLIAYMVGITLGLPAGFYTGTIDAGLSFLANLVLAFPVILLFYLLVTPEIRALDYDTWIGRNLGIGWSIPRAMAAVFFLFPIVFLLILWFTKYERNRRVLAIYSGLTLAVGFWIYLGLVFDWSLGPISLDPNELNVFAAVVFASSPGIFRIVRGLAMDIKTRDYVAAAQTRGERPWYIMLWEVLPNARGPLIVDLCLRIGYTTILLGTLGFFGLGLEPESPDWGSMINHGRSFVRLTETA
;
A
#
# COMPACT_ATOMS: atom_id res chain seq x y z
N MET A 1 9.01 31.50 28.46
CA MET A 1 8.79 32.30 27.22
C MET A 1 7.39 31.94 26.77
N GLU A 2 6.44 32.84 26.84
CA GLU A 2 5.08 32.56 26.37
C GLU A 2 5.13 32.49 24.84
N ILE A 3 4.64 31.40 24.29
CA ILE A 3 4.54 31.21 22.85
C ILE A 3 3.30 31.99 22.40
N GLU A 4 3.47 32.95 21.50
CA GLU A 4 2.37 33.65 20.87
C GLU A 4 1.54 32.66 20.06
N THR A 5 0.21 32.72 20.16
CA THR A 5 -0.70 31.76 19.52
C THR A 5 -1.71 32.48 18.65
N LEU A 6 -1.98 31.88 17.48
CA LEU A 6 -3.05 32.30 16.59
C LEU A 6 -4.43 32.01 17.20
N SER A 7 -5.43 32.79 16.83
CA SER A 7 -6.81 32.49 17.18
C SER A 7 -7.31 31.23 16.43
N LEU A 8 -8.32 30.56 16.98
CA LEU A 8 -8.89 29.34 16.40
C LEU A 8 -9.40 29.56 14.95
N ILE A 9 -9.96 30.74 14.69
CA ILE A 9 -10.46 31.12 13.35
C ILE A 9 -9.29 31.25 12.37
N GLU A 10 -8.19 31.87 12.78
CA GLU A 10 -6.98 32.00 11.96
C GLU A 10 -6.36 30.64 11.65
N ILE A 11 -6.28 29.73 12.65
CA ILE A 11 -5.77 28.36 12.46
C ILE A 11 -6.59 27.64 11.38
N ILE A 12 -7.93 27.65 11.50
CA ILE A 12 -8.81 26.99 10.54
C ILE A 12 -8.67 27.62 9.15
N THR A 13 -8.69 28.95 9.07
CA THR A 13 -8.60 29.66 7.80
C THR A 13 -7.26 29.39 7.11
N GLN A 14 -6.15 29.49 7.84
CA GLN A 14 -4.82 29.21 7.30
C GLN A 14 -4.69 27.74 6.89
N SER A 15 -5.23 26.79 7.66
CA SER A 15 -5.24 25.38 7.28
C SER A 15 -5.97 25.15 5.96
N ILE A 16 -7.17 25.72 5.78
CA ILE A 16 -7.93 25.59 4.53
C ILE A 16 -7.20 26.25 3.37
N VAL A 17 -6.66 27.44 3.57
CA VAL A 17 -5.91 28.18 2.55
C VAL A 17 -4.66 27.41 2.12
N ARG A 18 -3.94 26.77 3.04
CA ARG A 18 -2.77 25.96 2.71
C ARG A 18 -3.05 24.83 1.73
N PHE A 19 -4.25 24.24 1.78
CA PHE A 19 -4.68 23.23 0.83
C PHE A 19 -5.16 23.79 -0.53
N TRP A 20 -4.95 25.10 -0.84
CA TRP A 20 -5.38 25.67 -2.11
C TRP A 20 -4.88 24.91 -3.36
N PRO A 21 -3.63 24.35 -3.41
CA PRO A 21 -3.20 23.59 -4.58
C PRO A 21 -4.01 22.31 -4.76
N VAL A 22 -4.43 21.66 -3.65
CA VAL A 22 -5.27 20.46 -3.66
C VAL A 22 -6.67 20.79 -4.19
N TRP A 23 -7.28 21.87 -3.68
CA TRP A 23 -8.59 22.31 -4.14
C TRP A 23 -8.59 22.63 -5.63
N LEU A 24 -7.54 23.32 -6.11
CA LEU A 24 -7.38 23.64 -7.52
C LEU A 24 -7.21 22.36 -8.36
N ALA A 25 -6.32 21.45 -7.96
CA ALA A 25 -6.10 20.18 -8.66
C ALA A 25 -7.37 19.32 -8.72
N MET A 26 -8.12 19.25 -7.63
CA MET A 26 -9.42 18.56 -7.59
C MET A 26 -10.45 19.21 -8.53
N ALA A 27 -10.59 20.54 -8.49
CA ALA A 27 -11.51 21.28 -9.34
C ALA A 27 -11.17 21.09 -10.83
N LEU A 28 -9.88 21.16 -11.19
CA LEU A 28 -9.42 20.91 -12.55
C LEU A 28 -9.69 19.47 -12.99
N THR A 29 -9.36 18.48 -12.16
CA THR A 29 -9.58 17.07 -12.50
C THR A 29 -11.05 16.75 -12.69
N LEU A 30 -11.89 17.14 -11.74
CA LEU A 30 -13.33 16.89 -11.83
C LEU A 30 -13.97 17.70 -12.95
N GLY A 31 -13.56 18.97 -13.13
CA GLY A 31 -14.06 19.84 -14.19
C GLY A 31 -13.70 19.35 -15.59
N LEU A 32 -12.43 18.95 -15.82
CA LEU A 32 -11.99 18.42 -17.12
C LEU A 32 -12.58 17.03 -17.44
N CYS A 33 -12.84 16.21 -16.42
CA CYS A 33 -13.47 14.91 -16.60
C CYS A 33 -14.99 15.00 -16.85
N TYR A 34 -15.66 16.08 -16.44
CA TYR A 34 -17.10 16.24 -16.56
C TYR A 34 -17.62 16.19 -18.02
N PRO A 35 -17.06 16.96 -18.98
CA PRO A 35 -17.53 16.93 -20.38
C PRO A 35 -17.29 15.57 -21.05
N ILE A 36 -16.22 14.87 -20.67
CA ILE A 36 -15.85 13.56 -21.25
C ILE A 36 -16.41 12.38 -20.45
N ARG A 37 -17.24 12.61 -19.42
CA ARG A 37 -17.77 11.57 -18.53
C ARG A 37 -18.40 10.38 -19.23
N ARG A 38 -19.06 10.61 -20.40
CA ARG A 38 -19.68 9.55 -21.20
C ARG A 38 -18.65 8.61 -21.84
N ARG A 39 -17.42 9.09 -22.08
CA ARG A 39 -16.28 8.29 -22.64
C ARG A 39 -15.47 7.58 -21.55
N LEU A 40 -15.57 8.02 -20.30
CA LEU A 40 -14.83 7.47 -19.17
C LEU A 40 -15.41 6.14 -18.64
N GLY A 41 -16.44 5.59 -19.27
CA GLY A 41 -17.01 4.28 -18.91
C GLY A 41 -17.46 4.25 -17.44
N THR A 42 -16.87 3.34 -16.66
CA THR A 42 -17.23 3.14 -15.23
C THR A 42 -16.95 4.38 -14.39
N PHE A 43 -15.85 5.10 -14.63
CA PHE A 43 -15.53 6.34 -13.93
C PHE A 43 -16.54 7.46 -14.18
N GLY A 44 -17.10 7.50 -15.40
CA GLY A 44 -18.15 8.47 -15.72
C GLY A 44 -19.44 8.29 -14.91
N ARG A 45 -19.73 7.08 -14.43
CA ARG A 45 -20.89 6.79 -13.58
C ARG A 45 -20.79 7.44 -12.20
N LEU A 46 -19.58 7.78 -11.72
CA LEU A 46 -19.37 8.48 -10.46
C LEU A 46 -20.13 9.82 -10.42
N TYR A 47 -20.20 10.52 -11.56
CA TYR A 47 -20.93 11.80 -11.66
C TYR A 47 -22.47 11.65 -11.56
N GLY A 48 -23.00 10.44 -11.75
CA GLY A 48 -24.42 10.13 -11.57
C GLY A 48 -24.80 9.76 -10.13
N SER A 49 -23.84 9.54 -9.24
CA SER A 49 -24.06 9.16 -7.85
C SER A 49 -23.45 10.19 -6.89
N ARG A 50 -24.29 10.79 -6.03
CA ARG A 50 -23.81 11.74 -5.01
C ARG A 50 -22.78 11.09 -4.07
N ILE A 51 -23.02 9.84 -3.66
CA ILE A 51 -22.10 9.08 -2.79
C ILE A 51 -20.81 8.77 -3.54
N GLY A 52 -20.89 8.35 -4.81
CA GLY A 52 -19.72 8.08 -5.64
C GLY A 52 -18.86 9.33 -5.83
N LEU A 53 -19.48 10.50 -6.07
CA LEU A 53 -18.76 11.77 -6.21
C LEU A 53 -18.10 12.19 -4.89
N ALA A 54 -18.81 12.07 -3.76
CA ALA A 54 -18.24 12.36 -2.43
C ALA A 54 -17.04 11.46 -2.11
N GLY A 55 -17.15 10.16 -2.38
CA GLY A 55 -16.03 9.23 -2.22
C GLY A 55 -14.85 9.57 -3.14
N ALA A 56 -15.12 9.91 -4.40
CA ALA A 56 -14.08 10.34 -5.35
C ALA A 56 -13.38 11.63 -4.88
N MET A 57 -14.12 12.61 -4.38
CA MET A 57 -13.54 13.84 -3.83
C MET A 57 -12.63 13.55 -2.63
N LEU A 58 -13.04 12.67 -1.72
CA LEU A 58 -12.24 12.31 -0.56
C LEU A 58 -10.95 11.59 -0.95
N VAL A 59 -11.01 10.64 -1.90
CA VAL A 59 -9.82 9.95 -2.43
C VAL A 59 -8.89 10.94 -3.15
N LEU A 60 -9.45 11.79 -4.03
CA LEU A 60 -8.66 12.78 -4.77
C LEU A 60 -8.01 13.81 -3.83
N PHE A 61 -8.70 14.22 -2.77
CA PHE A 61 -8.14 15.10 -1.75
C PHE A 61 -6.83 14.52 -1.18
N TRP A 62 -6.85 13.29 -0.72
CA TRP A 62 -5.65 12.66 -0.15
C TRP A 62 -4.58 12.35 -1.20
N VAL A 63 -4.98 11.95 -2.41
CA VAL A 63 -4.03 11.72 -3.52
C VAL A 63 -3.31 13.03 -3.89
N PHE A 64 -4.03 14.14 -4.04
CA PHE A 64 -3.39 15.42 -4.33
C PHE A 64 -2.61 15.97 -3.13
N THR A 65 -3.05 15.73 -1.90
CA THR A 65 -2.27 16.05 -0.70
C THR A 65 -0.92 15.34 -0.71
N ALA A 66 -0.88 14.06 -1.03
CA ALA A 66 0.36 13.30 -1.12
C ALA A 66 1.27 13.79 -2.26
N LEU A 67 0.69 14.07 -3.44
CA LEU A 67 1.46 14.54 -4.60
C LEU A 67 2.02 15.96 -4.40
N LEU A 68 1.26 16.82 -3.75
CA LEU A 68 1.59 18.22 -3.56
C LEU A 68 2.11 18.52 -2.14
N ALA A 69 2.52 17.50 -1.39
CA ALA A 69 2.93 17.63 0.00
C ALA A 69 4.03 18.71 0.19
N ASP A 70 5.02 18.77 -0.70
CA ASP A 70 6.12 19.76 -0.63
C ASP A 70 5.64 21.22 -0.82
N PHE A 71 4.48 21.43 -1.45
CA PHE A 71 3.89 22.76 -1.62
C PHE A 71 2.94 23.15 -0.47
N ILE A 72 2.42 22.17 0.26
CA ILE A 72 1.44 22.36 1.34
C ILE A 72 2.15 22.44 2.69
N ALA A 73 3.11 21.56 2.93
CA ALA A 73 3.87 21.49 4.17
C ALA A 73 4.60 22.82 4.43
N VAL A 74 4.69 23.19 5.70
CA VAL A 74 5.36 24.42 6.13
C VAL A 74 6.83 24.15 6.38
N LEU A 75 7.13 22.98 6.96
CA LEU A 75 8.47 22.52 7.31
C LEU A 75 8.66 21.10 6.76
N GLU A 76 9.91 20.66 6.65
CA GLU A 76 10.18 19.25 6.34
C GLU A 76 9.68 18.32 7.47
N ALA A 77 9.29 17.10 7.11
CA ALA A 77 8.70 16.14 8.07
C ALA A 77 9.60 15.79 9.26
N ARG A 78 10.93 15.94 9.08
CA ARG A 78 11.95 15.63 10.09
C ARG A 78 12.53 16.88 10.75
N GLU A 79 12.18 18.07 10.30
CA GLU A 79 12.69 19.33 10.83
C GLU A 79 12.22 19.57 12.26
N VAL A 80 13.15 19.95 13.14
CA VAL A 80 12.95 20.09 14.58
C VAL A 80 13.17 21.53 15.01
N ALA A 81 12.14 22.17 15.54
CA ALA A 81 12.23 23.47 16.23
C ALA A 81 12.16 23.22 17.76
N PHE A 82 13.30 23.25 18.42
CA PHE A 82 13.40 22.87 19.85
C PHE A 82 12.50 23.67 20.79
N LEU A 83 12.24 24.94 20.48
CA LEU A 83 11.37 25.82 21.25
C LEU A 83 9.88 25.44 21.09
N MET A 84 9.54 24.71 20.02
CA MET A 84 8.18 24.32 19.70
C MET A 84 7.80 22.91 20.21
N LYS A 85 8.60 22.36 21.14
CA LYS A 85 8.23 21.09 21.79
C LYS A 85 6.92 21.25 22.55
N LYS A 86 5.95 20.40 22.20
CA LYS A 86 4.60 20.42 22.80
C LYS A 86 3.90 21.79 22.65
N ALA A 87 4.26 22.57 21.64
CA ALA A 87 3.61 23.85 21.38
C ALA A 87 2.11 23.64 21.12
N PRO A 88 1.24 24.53 21.62
CA PRO A 88 -0.18 24.46 21.36
C PRO A 88 -0.47 24.72 19.87
N PRO A 89 -1.65 24.31 19.37
CA PRO A 89 -2.08 24.65 18.02
C PRO A 89 -2.07 26.16 17.81
N GLY A 90 -1.52 26.58 16.65
CA GLY A 90 -1.35 28.00 16.32
C GLY A 90 -0.15 28.68 16.96
N GLY A 91 0.71 27.95 17.69
CA GLY A 91 1.92 28.52 18.30
C GLY A 91 2.87 29.02 17.23
N ILE A 92 3.44 30.23 17.44
CA ILE A 92 4.40 30.85 16.53
C ILE A 92 5.82 30.60 17.07
N ASP A 93 6.68 30.05 16.24
CA ASP A 93 8.07 29.84 16.60
C ASP A 93 8.81 31.19 16.73
N PRO A 94 9.35 31.51 17.89
CA PRO A 94 10.04 32.77 18.13
C PRO A 94 11.30 32.99 17.27
N GLN A 95 11.90 31.90 16.75
CA GLN A 95 13.11 31.97 15.94
C GLN A 95 12.83 32.18 14.45
N SER A 96 11.90 31.43 13.91
CA SER A 96 11.58 31.45 12.48
C SER A 96 10.36 32.32 12.13
N GLY A 97 9.51 32.68 13.10
CA GLY A 97 8.24 33.36 12.89
C GLY A 97 7.18 32.46 12.23
N ILE A 98 7.44 31.15 12.09
CA ILE A 98 6.54 30.20 11.46
C ILE A 98 5.49 29.72 12.45
N ALA A 99 4.23 29.75 12.05
CA ALA A 99 3.12 29.26 12.86
C ALA A 99 2.94 27.75 12.69
N PHE A 100 2.96 27.00 13.78
CA PHE A 100 2.64 25.58 13.85
C PHE A 100 1.12 25.42 13.97
N LEU A 101 0.45 25.33 12.81
CA LEU A 101 -1.02 25.38 12.73
C LEU A 101 -1.69 24.33 13.65
N TRP A 102 -1.17 23.12 13.68
CA TRP A 102 -1.70 22.04 14.52
C TRP A 102 -0.83 21.70 15.72
N GLY A 103 0.08 22.63 16.06
CA GLY A 103 0.99 22.52 17.18
C GLY A 103 2.25 21.71 16.90
N GLY A 104 3.09 21.60 17.93
CA GLY A 104 4.36 20.85 17.89
C GLY A 104 4.26 19.49 18.58
N ASP A 105 4.97 18.50 18.07
CA ASP A 105 5.08 17.18 18.70
C ASP A 105 6.07 17.15 19.89
N ASN A 106 6.31 15.95 20.46
CA ASN A 106 7.25 15.74 21.59
C ASN A 106 8.69 16.15 21.26
N LEU A 107 9.06 16.20 19.99
CA LEU A 107 10.40 16.55 19.53
C LEU A 107 10.48 17.99 19.00
N GLY A 108 9.34 18.69 18.88
CA GLY A 108 9.27 20.05 18.33
C GLY A 108 9.12 20.06 16.80
N ARG A 109 8.56 18.99 16.20
CA ARG A 109 8.26 18.93 14.76
C ARG A 109 6.84 19.40 14.51
N ASP A 110 6.60 20.03 13.36
CA ASP A 110 5.27 20.53 12.98
C ASP A 110 4.29 19.39 12.67
N VAL A 111 3.22 19.29 13.45
CA VAL A 111 2.20 18.23 13.30
C VAL A 111 1.46 18.36 11.97
N PHE A 112 1.15 19.57 11.49
CA PHE A 112 0.48 19.78 10.20
C PHE A 112 1.31 19.22 9.04
N SER A 113 2.57 19.60 8.94
CA SER A 113 3.48 19.11 7.89
C SER A 113 3.64 17.60 7.95
N ARG A 114 3.75 17.02 9.13
CA ARG A 114 3.84 15.56 9.31
C ARG A 114 2.58 14.83 8.86
N VAL A 115 1.39 15.35 9.12
CA VAL A 115 0.13 14.75 8.61
C VAL A 115 0.07 14.80 7.09
N VAL A 116 0.51 15.91 6.48
CA VAL A 116 0.58 16.07 5.03
C VAL A 116 1.55 15.06 4.42
N TYR A 117 2.78 14.96 4.93
CA TYR A 117 3.76 13.97 4.46
C TYR A 117 3.35 12.53 4.76
N GLY A 118 2.65 12.28 5.86
CA GLY A 118 2.11 10.96 6.21
C GLY A 118 1.14 10.42 5.16
N SER A 119 0.45 11.29 4.43
CA SER A 119 -0.39 10.87 3.31
C SER A 119 0.39 10.16 2.20
N ARG A 120 1.65 10.54 1.92
CA ARG A 120 2.53 9.84 0.97
C ARG A 120 2.82 8.41 1.41
N VAL A 121 3.18 8.24 2.68
CA VAL A 121 3.49 6.92 3.25
C VAL A 121 2.30 5.99 3.06
N VAL A 122 1.12 6.42 3.46
CA VAL A 122 -0.11 5.62 3.38
C VAL A 122 -0.50 5.30 1.94
N LEU A 123 -0.48 6.32 1.05
CA LEU A 123 -0.93 6.17 -0.35
C LEU A 123 0.09 5.46 -1.26
N ILE A 124 1.32 5.31 -0.84
CA ILE A 124 2.31 4.51 -1.55
C ILE A 124 2.29 3.06 -1.03
N ILE A 125 2.43 2.87 0.27
CA ILE A 125 2.61 1.54 0.86
C ILE A 125 1.33 0.70 0.76
N ALA A 126 0.17 1.26 1.13
CA ALA A 126 -1.08 0.49 1.15
C ALA A 126 -1.52 -0.02 -0.23
N PRO A 127 -1.59 0.82 -1.28
CA PRO A 127 -1.92 0.35 -2.62
C PRO A 127 -0.87 -0.60 -3.20
N ALA A 128 0.43 -0.29 -3.03
CA ALA A 128 1.50 -1.12 -3.56
C ALA A 128 1.49 -2.53 -2.93
N ALA A 129 1.40 -2.63 -1.61
CA ALA A 129 1.31 -3.90 -0.91
C ALA A 129 0.04 -4.67 -1.31
N THR A 130 -1.10 -3.97 -1.42
CA THR A 130 -2.36 -4.59 -1.86
C THR A 130 -2.25 -5.11 -3.29
N LEU A 131 -1.65 -4.37 -4.22
CA LEU A 131 -1.45 -4.81 -5.62
C LEU A 131 -0.56 -6.05 -5.70
N ILE A 132 0.54 -6.12 -4.95
CA ILE A 132 1.39 -7.31 -4.91
C ILE A 132 0.61 -8.50 -4.30
N ALA A 133 -0.13 -8.28 -3.22
CA ALA A 133 -0.98 -9.31 -2.64
C ALA A 133 -2.03 -9.83 -3.65
N TYR A 134 -2.58 -8.96 -4.51
CA TYR A 134 -3.45 -9.35 -5.61
C TYR A 134 -2.75 -10.19 -6.67
N MET A 135 -1.52 -9.84 -7.04
CA MET A 135 -0.73 -10.64 -7.98
C MET A 135 -0.46 -12.04 -7.42
N VAL A 136 -0.14 -12.15 -6.12
CA VAL A 136 -0.01 -13.44 -5.42
C VAL A 136 -1.35 -14.20 -5.44
N GLY A 137 -2.41 -13.54 -5.00
CA GLY A 137 -3.75 -14.14 -4.88
C GLY A 137 -4.32 -14.61 -6.23
N ILE A 138 -4.14 -13.83 -7.30
CA ILE A 138 -4.56 -14.19 -8.67
C ILE A 138 -3.71 -15.36 -9.19
N THR A 139 -2.39 -15.28 -9.06
CA THR A 139 -1.48 -16.31 -9.59
C THR A 139 -1.71 -17.68 -8.95
N LEU A 140 -2.07 -17.72 -7.67
CA LEU A 140 -2.36 -18.96 -6.94
C LEU A 140 -3.85 -19.33 -6.99
N GLY A 141 -4.75 -18.35 -6.91
CA GLY A 141 -6.20 -18.58 -6.82
C GLY A 141 -6.83 -19.04 -8.13
N LEU A 142 -6.37 -18.52 -9.28
CA LEU A 142 -6.90 -18.97 -10.58
C LEU A 142 -6.65 -20.45 -10.83
N PRO A 143 -5.42 -20.99 -10.69
CA PRO A 143 -5.19 -22.44 -10.89
C PRO A 143 -5.93 -23.29 -9.85
N ALA A 144 -5.96 -22.87 -8.58
CA ALA A 144 -6.67 -23.60 -7.54
C ALA A 144 -8.18 -23.75 -7.84
N GLY A 145 -8.82 -22.65 -8.27
CA GLY A 145 -10.23 -22.66 -8.65
C GLY A 145 -10.51 -23.39 -9.97
N PHE A 146 -9.60 -23.30 -10.94
CA PHE A 146 -9.76 -23.89 -12.25
C PHE A 146 -9.54 -25.41 -12.25
N TYR A 147 -8.41 -25.86 -11.70
CA TYR A 147 -8.06 -27.30 -11.73
C TYR A 147 -8.79 -28.12 -10.65
N THR A 148 -9.03 -27.54 -9.46
CA THR A 148 -9.55 -28.31 -8.31
C THR A 148 -8.69 -29.53 -7.94
N GLY A 149 -8.99 -30.25 -6.87
CA GLY A 149 -8.24 -31.45 -6.46
C GLY A 149 -7.05 -31.13 -5.55
N THR A 150 -5.90 -31.81 -5.74
CA THR A 150 -4.75 -31.76 -4.82
C THR A 150 -4.10 -30.39 -4.74
N ILE A 151 -4.00 -29.67 -5.88
CA ILE A 151 -3.44 -28.29 -5.94
C ILE A 151 -4.32 -27.35 -5.11
N ASP A 152 -5.62 -27.44 -5.34
CA ASP A 152 -6.61 -26.65 -4.58
C ASP A 152 -6.55 -26.96 -3.08
N ALA A 153 -6.54 -28.24 -2.71
CA ALA A 153 -6.48 -28.67 -1.32
C ALA A 153 -5.21 -28.15 -0.62
N GLY A 154 -4.04 -28.27 -1.27
CA GLY A 154 -2.77 -27.80 -0.71
C GLY A 154 -2.70 -26.28 -0.54
N LEU A 155 -3.07 -25.51 -1.58
CA LEU A 155 -3.08 -24.06 -1.52
C LEU A 155 -4.11 -23.50 -0.54
N SER A 156 -5.31 -24.14 -0.49
CA SER A 156 -6.36 -23.79 0.48
C SER A 156 -5.94 -24.10 1.91
N PHE A 157 -5.23 -25.21 2.14
CA PHE A 157 -4.65 -25.51 3.46
C PHE A 157 -3.66 -24.43 3.90
N LEU A 158 -2.73 -24.05 3.04
CA LEU A 158 -1.76 -22.99 3.34
C LEU A 158 -2.45 -21.64 3.62
N ALA A 159 -3.43 -21.27 2.80
CA ALA A 159 -4.21 -20.06 3.01
C ALA A 159 -4.97 -20.09 4.35
N ASN A 160 -5.57 -21.23 4.71
CA ASN A 160 -6.27 -21.42 5.97
C ASN A 160 -5.31 -21.36 7.17
N LEU A 161 -4.11 -21.91 7.04
CA LEU A 161 -3.09 -21.87 8.07
C LEU A 161 -2.70 -20.42 8.42
N VAL A 162 -2.46 -19.58 7.39
CA VAL A 162 -2.15 -18.17 7.62
C VAL A 162 -3.33 -17.43 8.25
N LEU A 163 -4.55 -17.68 7.78
CA LEU A 163 -5.76 -17.02 8.30
C LEU A 163 -6.20 -17.52 9.68
N ALA A 164 -5.64 -18.62 10.17
CA ALA A 164 -5.88 -19.09 11.53
C ALA A 164 -5.16 -18.24 12.59
N PHE A 165 -4.08 -17.54 12.19
CA PHE A 165 -3.36 -16.64 13.10
C PHE A 165 -4.09 -15.29 13.22
N PRO A 166 -4.23 -14.75 14.44
CA PRO A 166 -4.67 -13.38 14.62
C PRO A 166 -3.72 -12.42 13.90
N VAL A 167 -4.26 -11.58 13.02
CA VAL A 167 -3.47 -10.73 12.12
C VAL A 167 -2.47 -9.85 12.88
N ILE A 168 -2.89 -9.23 14.00
CA ILE A 168 -2.01 -8.38 14.82
C ILE A 168 -0.86 -9.19 15.44
N LEU A 169 -1.14 -10.43 15.92
CA LEU A 169 -0.10 -11.30 16.48
C LEU A 169 0.90 -11.72 15.40
N LEU A 170 0.42 -12.01 14.21
CA LEU A 170 1.27 -12.33 13.06
C LEU A 170 2.22 -11.17 12.72
N PHE A 171 1.69 -9.94 12.70
CA PHE A 171 2.52 -8.74 12.48
C PHE A 171 3.53 -8.53 13.59
N TYR A 172 3.12 -8.68 14.86
CA TYR A 172 4.03 -8.61 16.00
C TYR A 172 5.20 -9.57 15.81
N LEU A 173 4.91 -10.82 15.48
CA LEU A 173 5.93 -11.84 15.23
C LEU A 173 6.88 -11.49 14.07
N LEU A 174 6.39 -10.91 12.98
CA LEU A 174 7.18 -10.64 11.78
C LEU A 174 7.97 -9.34 11.85
N VAL A 175 7.50 -8.34 12.60
CA VAL A 175 8.08 -7.00 12.58
C VAL A 175 8.94 -6.70 13.82
N THR A 176 8.81 -7.46 14.93
CA THR A 176 9.54 -7.21 16.19
C THR A 176 11.05 -7.33 16.01
N PRO A 177 11.85 -6.36 16.52
CA PRO A 177 13.31 -6.38 16.39
C PRO A 177 13.99 -7.59 17.01
N GLU A 178 13.45 -8.12 18.11
CA GLU A 178 14.01 -9.28 18.82
C GLU A 178 14.01 -10.55 17.95
N ILE A 179 13.01 -10.69 17.08
CA ILE A 179 12.97 -11.83 16.14
C ILE A 179 13.97 -11.65 15.02
N ARG A 180 14.35 -10.40 14.69
CA ARG A 180 15.45 -10.11 13.76
C ARG A 180 16.81 -10.52 14.33
N ALA A 181 17.01 -10.38 15.64
CA ALA A 181 18.26 -10.79 16.30
C ALA A 181 18.49 -12.30 16.23
N LEU A 182 17.43 -13.10 16.13
CA LEU A 182 17.54 -14.56 15.95
C LEU A 182 18.12 -14.96 14.57
N ASP A 183 18.15 -14.04 13.61
CA ASP A 183 18.60 -14.32 12.24
C ASP A 183 20.11 -14.50 12.08
N TYR A 184 20.91 -13.79 12.88
CA TYR A 184 22.37 -13.91 12.81
C TYR A 184 22.88 -15.25 13.37
N ASP A 185 22.08 -15.90 14.22
CA ASP A 185 22.44 -17.18 14.86
C ASP A 185 21.84 -18.41 14.17
N THR A 186 21.08 -18.25 13.10
CA THR A 186 20.55 -19.39 12.36
C THR A 186 21.66 -20.10 11.57
N TRP A 187 21.51 -21.44 11.39
CA TRP A 187 22.42 -22.25 10.57
C TRP A 187 22.60 -21.66 9.15
N ILE A 188 21.56 -21.08 8.58
CA ILE A 188 21.55 -20.44 7.26
C ILE A 188 22.42 -19.17 7.27
N GLY A 189 22.27 -18.30 8.27
CA GLY A 189 23.07 -17.07 8.40
C GLY A 189 24.55 -17.37 8.59
N ARG A 190 24.90 -18.37 9.40
CA ARG A 190 26.27 -18.77 9.66
C ARG A 190 26.98 -19.43 8.47
N ASN A 191 26.28 -20.26 7.69
CA ASN A 191 26.92 -21.06 6.63
C ASN A 191 26.88 -20.40 5.24
N LEU A 192 25.90 -19.52 4.97
CA LEU A 192 25.77 -18.83 3.68
C LEU A 192 26.25 -17.38 3.71
N GLY A 193 26.60 -16.84 4.88
CA GLY A 193 27.01 -15.43 5.03
C GLY A 193 25.90 -14.43 4.66
N ILE A 194 24.67 -14.89 4.54
CA ILE A 194 23.52 -14.11 4.13
C ILE A 194 22.67 -13.92 5.38
N GLY A 195 22.74 -12.75 5.99
CA GLY A 195 21.87 -12.35 7.10
C GLY A 195 20.42 -12.16 6.60
N TRP A 196 19.74 -13.26 6.33
CA TRP A 196 18.36 -13.23 5.87
C TRP A 196 17.40 -13.23 7.05
N SER A 197 16.70 -12.13 7.23
CA SER A 197 15.56 -12.09 8.14
C SER A 197 14.37 -12.82 7.54
N ILE A 198 13.52 -13.42 8.40
CA ILE A 198 12.27 -14.07 7.96
C ILE A 198 11.47 -13.14 7.05
N PRO A 199 11.25 -11.84 7.41
CA PRO A 199 10.56 -10.90 6.53
C PRO A 199 11.28 -10.67 5.19
N ARG A 200 12.62 -10.63 5.16
CA ARG A 200 13.39 -10.48 3.92
C ARG A 200 13.24 -11.71 3.02
N ALA A 201 13.26 -12.91 3.59
CA ALA A 201 12.99 -14.15 2.85
C ALA A 201 11.57 -14.18 2.29
N MET A 202 10.59 -13.71 3.06
CA MET A 202 9.21 -13.55 2.61
C MET A 202 9.09 -12.52 1.49
N ALA A 203 9.73 -11.35 1.65
CA ALA A 203 9.79 -10.32 0.62
C ALA A 203 10.41 -10.88 -0.67
N ALA A 204 11.50 -11.65 -0.58
CA ALA A 204 12.12 -12.31 -1.72
C ALA A 204 11.12 -13.19 -2.49
N VAL A 205 10.30 -13.96 -1.79
CA VAL A 205 9.27 -14.80 -2.42
C VAL A 205 8.17 -13.96 -3.03
N PHE A 206 7.63 -12.98 -2.29
CA PHE A 206 6.48 -12.20 -2.76
C PHE A 206 6.81 -11.26 -3.91
N PHE A 207 7.99 -10.66 -3.94
CA PHE A 207 8.42 -9.81 -5.06
C PHE A 207 8.73 -10.58 -6.34
N LEU A 208 8.83 -11.92 -6.30
CA LEU A 208 8.88 -12.74 -7.51
C LEU A 208 7.51 -12.88 -8.20
N PHE A 209 6.40 -12.80 -7.44
CA PHE A 209 5.07 -12.99 -8.02
C PHE A 209 4.70 -11.98 -9.11
N PRO A 210 4.97 -10.66 -8.97
CA PRO A 210 4.75 -9.71 -10.07
C PRO A 210 5.50 -10.10 -11.34
N ILE A 211 6.75 -10.54 -11.23
CA ILE A 211 7.57 -10.96 -12.37
C ILE A 211 6.95 -12.20 -13.01
N VAL A 212 6.65 -13.22 -12.21
CA VAL A 212 6.02 -14.47 -12.67
C VAL A 212 4.66 -14.19 -13.31
N PHE A 213 3.83 -13.36 -12.69
CA PHE A 213 2.51 -13.01 -13.20
C PHE A 213 2.60 -12.33 -14.57
N LEU A 214 3.50 -11.34 -14.72
CA LEU A 214 3.71 -10.66 -16.00
C LEU A 214 4.27 -11.60 -17.07
N LEU A 215 5.18 -12.50 -16.71
CA LEU A 215 5.71 -13.50 -17.65
C LEU A 215 4.60 -14.45 -18.15
N ILE A 216 3.74 -14.94 -17.27
CA ILE A 216 2.59 -15.77 -17.65
C ILE A 216 1.65 -15.00 -18.58
N LEU A 217 1.41 -13.71 -18.27
CA LEU A 217 0.55 -12.85 -19.08
C LEU A 217 1.12 -12.62 -20.50
N TRP A 218 2.41 -12.34 -20.61
CA TRP A 218 3.05 -12.18 -21.93
C TRP A 218 3.13 -13.49 -22.71
N PHE A 219 3.45 -14.59 -22.02
CA PHE A 219 3.50 -15.91 -22.63
C PHE A 219 2.15 -16.29 -23.23
N THR A 220 1.06 -16.11 -22.51
CA THR A 220 -0.29 -16.43 -22.99
C THR A 220 -0.76 -15.51 -24.13
N LYS A 221 -0.35 -14.22 -24.09
CA LYS A 221 -0.80 -13.23 -25.08
C LYS A 221 -0.05 -13.31 -26.41
N TYR A 222 1.26 -13.53 -26.36
CA TYR A 222 2.15 -13.43 -27.52
C TYR A 222 2.77 -14.77 -27.95
N GLU A 223 2.17 -15.88 -27.58
CA GLU A 223 2.65 -17.23 -27.88
C GLU A 223 2.95 -17.42 -29.39
N ARG A 224 2.10 -16.86 -30.26
CA ARG A 224 2.24 -16.95 -31.74
C ARG A 224 3.35 -16.06 -32.29
N ASN A 225 3.76 -15.00 -31.58
CA ASN A 225 4.78 -14.06 -32.04
C ASN A 225 6.02 -14.11 -31.12
N ARG A 226 6.93 -15.05 -31.42
CA ARG A 226 8.14 -15.30 -30.62
C ARG A 226 9.03 -14.07 -30.44
N ARG A 227 9.09 -13.14 -31.43
CA ARG A 227 9.90 -11.91 -31.31
C ARG A 227 9.32 -10.95 -30.27
N VAL A 228 8.02 -10.71 -30.37
CA VAL A 228 7.32 -9.84 -29.40
C VAL A 228 7.36 -10.45 -28.01
N LEU A 229 7.15 -11.76 -27.89
CA LEU A 229 7.27 -12.48 -26.61
C LEU A 229 8.68 -12.32 -26.00
N ALA A 230 9.74 -12.53 -26.80
CA ALA A 230 11.12 -12.38 -26.33
C ALA A 230 11.44 -10.96 -25.84
N ILE A 231 10.93 -9.94 -26.54
CA ILE A 231 11.12 -8.52 -26.13
C ILE A 231 10.42 -8.23 -24.82
N TYR A 232 9.12 -8.55 -24.68
CA TYR A 232 8.38 -8.26 -23.45
C TYR A 232 8.84 -9.10 -22.26
N SER A 233 9.13 -10.39 -22.46
CA SER A 233 9.66 -11.23 -21.39
C SER A 233 11.08 -10.82 -20.99
N GLY A 234 11.94 -10.49 -21.95
CA GLY A 234 13.28 -9.96 -21.69
C GLY A 234 13.25 -8.64 -20.92
N LEU A 235 12.39 -7.71 -21.33
CA LEU A 235 12.19 -6.44 -20.61
C LEU A 235 11.67 -6.67 -19.18
N THR A 236 10.67 -7.55 -19.03
CA THR A 236 10.11 -7.90 -17.70
C THR A 236 11.16 -8.52 -16.80
N LEU A 237 12.00 -9.42 -17.31
CA LEU A 237 13.09 -10.02 -16.55
C LEU A 237 14.16 -8.97 -16.20
N ALA A 238 14.58 -8.14 -17.15
CA ALA A 238 15.61 -7.13 -16.92
C ALA A 238 15.17 -6.09 -15.89
N VAL A 239 14.00 -5.47 -16.12
CA VAL A 239 13.48 -4.42 -15.22
C VAL A 239 12.99 -5.03 -13.90
N GLY A 240 12.28 -6.15 -13.97
CA GLY A 240 11.75 -6.83 -12.78
C GLY A 240 12.87 -7.33 -11.88
N PHE A 241 13.94 -7.92 -12.43
CA PHE A 241 15.07 -8.38 -11.66
C PHE A 241 15.91 -7.21 -11.11
N TRP A 242 16.06 -6.13 -11.87
CA TRP A 242 16.72 -4.92 -11.40
C TRP A 242 16.00 -4.29 -10.19
N ILE A 243 14.67 -4.16 -10.25
CA ILE A 243 13.84 -3.71 -9.11
C ILE A 243 13.93 -4.70 -7.96
N TYR A 244 13.86 -6.00 -8.24
CA TYR A 244 13.94 -7.06 -7.24
C TYR A 244 15.26 -7.04 -6.45
N LEU A 245 16.39 -6.83 -7.14
CA LEU A 245 17.69 -6.70 -6.47
C LEU A 245 17.76 -5.48 -5.55
N GLY A 246 17.20 -4.35 -5.98
CA GLY A 246 17.11 -3.14 -5.14
C GLY A 246 16.26 -3.36 -3.89
N LEU A 247 15.06 -3.94 -4.06
CA LEU A 247 14.11 -4.13 -2.96
C LEU A 247 14.52 -5.21 -1.95
N VAL A 248 15.06 -6.33 -2.43
CA VAL A 248 15.34 -7.48 -1.56
C VAL A 248 16.75 -7.44 -0.99
N PHE A 249 17.73 -7.05 -1.79
CA PHE A 249 19.15 -7.10 -1.43
C PHE A 249 19.74 -5.71 -1.10
N ASP A 250 18.93 -4.66 -1.13
CA ASP A 250 19.37 -3.28 -0.87
C ASP A 250 20.56 -2.87 -1.76
N TRP A 251 20.51 -3.30 -3.01
CA TRP A 251 21.57 -3.02 -3.97
C TRP A 251 21.56 -1.54 -4.35
N SER A 252 22.68 -0.86 -4.12
CA SER A 252 22.82 0.59 -4.30
C SER A 252 22.54 1.10 -5.72
N LEU A 253 22.58 0.24 -6.73
CA LEU A 253 22.22 0.55 -8.13
C LEU A 253 20.73 0.25 -8.44
N GLY A 254 19.94 -0.21 -7.46
CA GLY A 254 18.51 -0.43 -7.64
C GLY A 254 17.74 0.90 -7.76
N PRO A 255 16.65 0.95 -8.53
CA PRO A 255 15.87 2.17 -8.72
C PRO A 255 15.03 2.54 -7.49
N ILE A 256 14.77 1.57 -6.62
CA ILE A 256 13.96 1.69 -5.41
C ILE A 256 14.66 0.93 -4.30
N SER A 257 15.02 1.62 -3.22
CA SER A 257 15.43 1.01 -1.95
C SER A 257 14.33 1.26 -0.92
N LEU A 258 14.01 0.27 -0.13
CA LEU A 258 13.13 0.39 1.03
C LEU A 258 13.97 0.21 2.29
N ASP A 259 13.72 1.05 3.28
CA ASP A 259 14.31 0.83 4.59
C ASP A 259 13.94 -0.57 5.12
N PRO A 260 14.82 -1.26 5.85
CA PRO A 260 14.54 -2.61 6.35
C PRO A 260 13.23 -2.72 7.13
N ASN A 261 12.83 -1.65 7.82
CA ASN A 261 11.57 -1.59 8.55
C ASN A 261 10.37 -1.51 7.60
N GLU A 262 10.47 -0.68 6.56
CA GLU A 262 9.44 -0.54 5.53
C GLU A 262 9.26 -1.86 4.78
N LEU A 263 10.36 -2.51 4.40
CA LEU A 263 10.34 -3.80 3.73
C LEU A 263 9.64 -4.88 4.57
N ASN A 264 9.92 -4.92 5.88
CA ASN A 264 9.32 -5.89 6.79
C ASN A 264 7.81 -5.67 6.92
N VAL A 265 7.39 -4.42 7.13
CA VAL A 265 5.96 -4.07 7.19
C VAL A 265 5.28 -4.40 5.87
N PHE A 266 5.90 -4.06 4.75
CA PHE A 266 5.38 -4.33 3.41
C PHE A 266 5.20 -5.84 3.17
N ALA A 267 6.23 -6.64 3.44
CA ALA A 267 6.18 -8.10 3.29
C ALA A 267 5.12 -8.74 4.19
N ALA A 268 5.01 -8.28 5.43
CA ALA A 268 4.02 -8.76 6.38
C ALA A 268 2.58 -8.44 5.91
N VAL A 269 2.34 -7.23 5.38
CA VAL A 269 1.05 -6.84 4.81
C VAL A 269 0.68 -7.71 3.60
N VAL A 270 1.62 -7.94 2.68
CA VAL A 270 1.41 -8.83 1.52
C VAL A 270 1.07 -10.24 1.98
N PHE A 271 1.82 -10.78 2.94
CA PHE A 271 1.60 -12.11 3.49
C PHE A 271 0.22 -12.27 4.12
N ALA A 272 -0.17 -11.34 4.99
CA ALA A 272 -1.44 -11.40 5.70
C ALA A 272 -2.65 -11.20 4.76
N SER A 273 -2.50 -10.40 3.71
CA SER A 273 -3.60 -10.04 2.79
C SER A 273 -3.80 -11.09 1.68
N SER A 274 -2.74 -11.73 1.21
CA SER A 274 -2.77 -12.66 0.06
C SER A 274 -3.74 -13.83 0.21
N PRO A 275 -3.88 -14.51 1.38
CA PRO A 275 -4.79 -15.64 1.53
C PRO A 275 -6.27 -15.27 1.38
N GLY A 276 -6.65 -14.07 1.84
CA GLY A 276 -8.01 -13.57 1.65
C GLY A 276 -8.35 -13.33 0.18
N ILE A 277 -7.40 -12.76 -0.57
CA ILE A 277 -7.52 -12.54 -2.02
C ILE A 277 -7.57 -13.88 -2.76
N PHE A 278 -6.66 -14.80 -2.42
CA PHE A 278 -6.67 -16.16 -2.94
C PHE A 278 -8.05 -16.82 -2.85
N ARG A 279 -8.72 -16.75 -1.69
CA ARG A 279 -10.07 -17.33 -1.49
C ARG A 279 -11.10 -16.72 -2.43
N ILE A 280 -11.09 -15.41 -2.60
CA ILE A 280 -12.04 -14.71 -3.48
C ILE A 280 -11.78 -15.08 -4.93
N VAL A 281 -10.53 -15.01 -5.40
CA VAL A 281 -10.16 -15.37 -6.77
C VAL A 281 -10.48 -16.83 -7.07
N ARG A 282 -10.16 -17.73 -6.13
CA ARG A 282 -10.50 -19.15 -6.24
C ARG A 282 -12.01 -19.37 -6.38
N GLY A 283 -12.81 -18.73 -5.52
CA GLY A 283 -14.28 -18.84 -5.57
C GLY A 283 -14.85 -18.35 -6.89
N LEU A 284 -14.40 -17.19 -7.37
CA LEU A 284 -14.80 -16.63 -8.66
C LEU A 284 -14.38 -17.53 -9.83
N ALA A 285 -13.16 -18.10 -9.80
CA ALA A 285 -12.70 -19.02 -10.82
C ALA A 285 -13.53 -20.30 -10.86
N MET A 286 -13.93 -20.83 -9.71
CA MET A 286 -14.80 -22.02 -9.64
C MET A 286 -16.20 -21.75 -10.22
N ASP A 287 -16.78 -20.58 -9.96
CA ASP A 287 -18.10 -20.22 -10.52
C ASP A 287 -18.01 -19.98 -12.04
N ILE A 288 -16.99 -19.22 -12.47
CA ILE A 288 -16.90 -18.79 -13.87
C ILE A 288 -16.48 -19.94 -14.79
N LYS A 289 -15.67 -20.89 -14.33
CA LYS A 289 -15.20 -22.02 -15.18
C LYS A 289 -16.34 -22.89 -15.71
N THR A 290 -17.51 -22.85 -15.12
CA THR A 290 -18.69 -23.65 -15.54
C THR A 290 -19.52 -22.94 -16.62
N ARG A 291 -19.15 -21.73 -17.04
CA ARG A 291 -19.90 -20.95 -18.02
C ARG A 291 -19.65 -21.42 -19.46
N ASP A 292 -20.65 -21.28 -20.32
CA ASP A 292 -20.64 -21.77 -21.72
C ASP A 292 -19.47 -21.20 -22.55
N TYR A 293 -19.11 -19.93 -22.34
CA TYR A 293 -17.99 -19.32 -23.07
C TYR A 293 -16.64 -19.92 -22.68
N VAL A 294 -16.50 -20.44 -21.46
CA VAL A 294 -15.29 -21.17 -21.02
C VAL A 294 -15.26 -22.56 -21.71
N ALA A 295 -16.39 -23.25 -21.75
CA ALA A 295 -16.52 -24.52 -22.49
C ALA A 295 -16.21 -24.31 -23.99
N ALA A 296 -16.71 -23.23 -24.60
CA ALA A 296 -16.39 -22.86 -25.96
C ALA A 296 -14.89 -22.57 -26.19
N ALA A 297 -14.20 -21.95 -25.24
CA ALA A 297 -12.75 -21.76 -25.31
C ALA A 297 -11.98 -23.09 -25.20
N GLN A 298 -12.43 -24.01 -24.36
CA GLN A 298 -11.86 -25.37 -24.26
C GLN A 298 -12.03 -26.16 -25.56
N THR A 299 -13.21 -26.08 -26.21
CA THR A 299 -13.46 -26.75 -27.53
C THR A 299 -12.63 -26.14 -28.63
N ARG A 300 -12.27 -24.87 -28.57
CA ARG A 300 -11.28 -24.24 -29.48
C ARG A 300 -9.84 -24.73 -29.30
N GLY A 301 -9.57 -25.51 -28.21
CA GLY A 301 -8.26 -26.01 -27.87
C GLY A 301 -7.35 -24.99 -27.22
N GLU A 302 -7.92 -23.93 -26.63
CA GLU A 302 -7.14 -22.92 -25.89
C GLU A 302 -6.48 -23.51 -24.66
N ARG A 303 -5.26 -23.04 -24.35
CA ARG A 303 -4.52 -23.52 -23.18
C ARG A 303 -5.15 -23.06 -21.87
N PRO A 304 -5.04 -23.84 -20.77
CA PRO A 304 -5.65 -23.52 -19.48
C PRO A 304 -5.28 -22.12 -18.97
N TRP A 305 -3.99 -21.71 -19.05
CA TRP A 305 -3.56 -20.38 -18.63
C TRP A 305 -4.17 -19.26 -19.48
N TYR A 306 -4.35 -19.50 -20.78
CA TYR A 306 -5.05 -18.56 -21.65
C TYR A 306 -6.51 -18.40 -21.20
N ILE A 307 -7.21 -19.49 -20.95
CA ILE A 307 -8.59 -19.48 -20.48
C ILE A 307 -8.71 -18.75 -19.13
N MET A 308 -7.83 -19.05 -18.18
CA MET A 308 -7.82 -18.41 -16.87
C MET A 308 -7.62 -16.88 -16.96
N LEU A 309 -6.66 -16.41 -17.76
CA LEU A 309 -6.30 -15.00 -17.84
C LEU A 309 -7.18 -14.19 -18.80
N TRP A 310 -7.68 -14.79 -19.89
CA TRP A 310 -8.37 -14.06 -20.95
C TRP A 310 -9.87 -14.32 -21.01
N GLU A 311 -10.36 -15.40 -20.40
CA GLU A 311 -11.78 -15.70 -20.32
C GLU A 311 -12.31 -15.58 -18.87
N VAL A 312 -11.63 -16.13 -17.87
CA VAL A 312 -12.09 -16.14 -16.48
C VAL A 312 -11.83 -14.79 -15.80
N LEU A 313 -10.58 -14.32 -15.78
CA LEU A 313 -10.19 -13.13 -15.04
C LEU A 313 -10.90 -11.84 -15.49
N PRO A 314 -11.08 -11.57 -16.83
CA PRO A 314 -11.83 -10.39 -17.26
C PRO A 314 -13.30 -10.39 -16.83
N ASN A 315 -13.90 -11.56 -16.71
CA ASN A 315 -15.28 -11.70 -16.26
C ASN A 315 -15.40 -11.59 -14.73
N ALA A 316 -14.33 -11.88 -14.00
CA ALA A 316 -14.23 -11.67 -12.54
C ALA A 316 -13.90 -10.22 -12.14
N ARG A 317 -13.53 -9.33 -13.09
CA ARG A 317 -13.01 -7.99 -12.82
C ARG A 317 -13.92 -7.12 -11.96
N GLY A 318 -15.23 -7.23 -12.09
CA GLY A 318 -16.18 -6.40 -11.34
C GLY A 318 -16.02 -6.61 -9.82
N PRO A 319 -16.27 -7.82 -9.31
CA PRO A 319 -16.07 -8.14 -7.89
C PRO A 319 -14.62 -7.89 -7.42
N LEU A 320 -13.61 -8.18 -8.25
CA LEU A 320 -12.20 -8.00 -7.87
C LEU A 320 -11.82 -6.53 -7.71
N ILE A 321 -12.32 -5.62 -8.57
CA ILE A 321 -12.06 -4.17 -8.43
C ILE A 321 -12.70 -3.64 -7.13
N VAL A 322 -13.91 -4.07 -6.82
CA VAL A 322 -14.59 -3.67 -5.58
C VAL A 322 -13.80 -4.14 -4.36
N ASP A 323 -13.41 -5.43 -4.34
CA ASP A 323 -12.59 -5.97 -3.25
C ASP A 323 -11.23 -5.27 -3.14
N LEU A 324 -10.57 -4.95 -4.27
CA LEU A 324 -9.31 -4.19 -4.30
C LEU A 324 -9.45 -2.83 -3.60
N CYS A 325 -10.49 -2.07 -3.94
CA CYS A 325 -10.73 -0.78 -3.31
C CYS A 325 -10.95 -0.89 -1.80
N LEU A 326 -11.75 -1.87 -1.36
CA LEU A 326 -11.98 -2.13 0.07
C LEU A 326 -10.69 -2.54 0.79
N ARG A 327 -9.86 -3.38 0.16
CA ARG A 327 -8.60 -3.84 0.76
C ARG A 327 -7.58 -2.74 0.90
N ILE A 328 -7.48 -1.80 -0.04
CA ILE A 328 -6.63 -0.63 0.13
C ILE A 328 -7.03 0.13 1.41
N GLY A 329 -8.34 0.33 1.64
CA GLY A 329 -8.83 0.94 2.87
C GLY A 329 -8.48 0.14 4.13
N TYR A 330 -8.71 -1.18 4.13
CA TYR A 330 -8.33 -2.05 5.26
C TYR A 330 -6.81 -2.08 5.49
N THR A 331 -6.01 -2.09 4.45
CA THR A 331 -4.54 -2.03 4.56
C THR A 331 -4.09 -0.69 5.15
N THR A 332 -4.73 0.41 4.78
CA THR A 332 -4.47 1.72 5.38
C THR A 332 -4.74 1.73 6.89
N ILE A 333 -5.89 1.19 7.32
CA ILE A 333 -6.23 1.06 8.74
C ILE A 333 -5.22 0.16 9.47
N LEU A 334 -4.84 -0.94 8.84
CA LEU A 334 -3.87 -1.88 9.40
C LEU A 334 -2.50 -1.23 9.61
N LEU A 335 -1.99 -0.48 8.62
CA LEU A 335 -0.73 0.27 8.73
C LEU A 335 -0.79 1.28 9.87
N GLY A 336 -1.87 2.06 9.98
CA GLY A 336 -2.07 2.98 11.08
C GLY A 336 -2.11 2.28 12.45
N THR A 337 -2.73 1.10 12.53
CA THR A 337 -2.77 0.30 13.76
C THR A 337 -1.37 -0.21 14.14
N LEU A 338 -0.57 -0.66 13.17
CA LEU A 338 0.80 -1.10 13.41
C LEU A 338 1.67 0.04 13.92
N GLY A 339 1.61 1.21 13.29
CA GLY A 339 2.30 2.41 13.74
C GLY A 339 1.89 2.81 15.17
N PHE A 340 0.60 2.73 15.49
CA PHE A 340 0.09 3.00 16.84
C PHE A 340 0.65 2.04 17.91
N PHE A 341 0.89 0.78 17.57
CA PHE A 341 1.53 -0.17 18.48
C PHE A 341 3.07 -0.08 18.50
N GLY A 342 3.67 0.83 17.73
CA GLY A 342 5.11 0.95 17.61
C GLY A 342 5.76 -0.15 16.74
N LEU A 343 4.96 -0.90 16.00
CA LEU A 343 5.38 -1.94 15.06
C LEU A 343 5.43 -1.40 13.61
N GLY A 344 5.40 -0.09 13.45
CA GLY A 344 5.35 0.58 12.16
C GLY A 344 6.72 0.82 11.55
N LEU A 345 6.75 1.88 10.78
CA LEU A 345 7.94 2.43 10.14
C LEU A 345 8.91 3.01 11.19
N GLU A 346 10.01 3.60 10.75
CA GLU A 346 10.95 4.26 11.65
C GLU A 346 10.25 5.29 12.56
N PRO A 347 10.72 5.45 13.82
CA PRO A 347 10.13 6.41 14.77
C PRO A 347 10.10 7.86 14.24
N GLU A 348 10.98 8.19 13.31
CA GLU A 348 11.07 9.50 12.66
C GLU A 348 10.13 9.65 11.46
N SER A 349 9.64 8.55 10.92
CA SER A 349 8.68 8.57 9.81
C SER A 349 7.42 9.37 10.17
N PRO A 350 6.87 10.17 9.22
CA PRO A 350 5.63 10.89 9.44
C PRO A 350 4.39 9.97 9.34
N ASP A 351 4.49 8.72 9.76
CA ASP A 351 3.39 7.76 9.78
C ASP A 351 2.30 8.18 10.78
N TRP A 352 1.04 8.15 10.34
CA TRP A 352 -0.10 8.60 11.15
C TRP A 352 -0.29 7.77 12.42
N GLY A 353 -0.03 6.45 12.36
CA GLY A 353 -0.14 5.59 13.54
C GLY A 353 0.88 5.92 14.62
N SER A 354 2.14 6.10 14.23
CA SER A 354 3.23 6.52 15.12
C SER A 354 2.98 7.90 15.72
N MET A 355 2.44 8.83 14.93
CA MET A 355 2.07 10.16 15.41
C MET A 355 0.99 10.09 16.51
N ILE A 356 -0.03 9.27 16.32
CA ILE A 356 -1.08 9.06 17.35
C ILE A 356 -0.50 8.41 18.58
N ASN A 357 0.40 7.42 18.44
CA ASN A 357 1.09 6.78 19.57
C ASN A 357 1.88 7.78 20.41
N HIS A 358 2.67 8.64 19.77
CA HIS A 358 3.42 9.69 20.45
C HIS A 358 2.49 10.76 21.06
N GLY A 359 1.41 11.13 20.36
CA GLY A 359 0.44 12.13 20.80
C GLY A 359 -0.38 11.71 22.02
N ARG A 360 -0.63 10.40 22.24
CA ARG A 360 -1.43 9.92 23.37
C ARG A 360 -0.85 10.30 24.75
N SER A 361 0.46 10.53 24.84
CA SER A 361 1.11 10.97 26.07
C SER A 361 0.68 12.36 26.51
N PHE A 362 0.22 13.22 25.59
CA PHE A 362 -0.28 14.56 25.92
C PHE A 362 -1.66 14.50 26.61
N VAL A 363 -2.55 13.61 26.11
CA VAL A 363 -3.90 13.47 26.66
C VAL A 363 -3.86 13.04 28.13
N ARG A 364 -2.93 12.15 28.50
CA ARG A 364 -2.79 11.69 29.89
C ARG A 364 -2.28 12.76 30.86
N LEU A 365 -1.53 13.74 30.38
CA LEU A 365 -1.00 14.81 31.20
C LEU A 365 -2.04 15.89 31.53
N THR A 366 -3.07 16.05 30.69
CA THR A 366 -4.16 17.01 30.92
C THR A 366 -5.25 16.49 31.84
N GLU A 367 -5.34 15.16 32.07
CA GLU A 367 -6.28 14.56 33.04
C GLU A 367 -5.78 14.60 34.49
N THR A 368 -4.50 14.89 34.70
CA THR A 368 -3.85 14.91 36.03
C THR A 368 -3.54 16.35 36.55
N ALA A 369 -3.90 17.37 35.81
CA ALA A 369 -3.81 18.79 36.18
C ALA A 369 -5.21 19.38 36.37
#